data_ffc5fc9e419ec499f252ed6c5c14986b
#
_entry.id   ffc5fc9e419ec499f252ed6c5c14986b
#
_cell.length_a   1.000
_cell.length_b   1.000
_cell.length_c   1.000
_cell.angle_alpha   90.00
_cell.angle_beta   90.00
_cell.angle_gamma   90.00
#
_symmetry.space_group_name_H-M   'P 1'
#
loop_
_entity.id
_entity.type
_entity.pdbx_description
1 polymer ?
#
loop_
_entity_poly.entity_id
_entity_poly.type
_entity_poly.pdbx_seq_one_letter_code
_entity_poly.pdbx_strand_id
1 'polypeptide(L)'
;MHWPTRNDLADLADTGTTVAHCPTVFSRRGILLEDFDRYRAAGVNLGVGTDTFLHNFVEELRTAAVLARIAAGNAHAVTAADIFTAATIGGARALGRDDLGRITPGAKADFVMVDIAHPAMQPLYDPVRSMVYAAGERAVRHVFVGGQQVVRDGKTLAFDYADASARLAMAQRRAIEKVARLDWAGRSAAEIMPLTFRSE
;
A
#
# COMPACT_ATOMS: atom_id res chain seq x y z
N MET A 1 -7.22 2.46 20.63
CA MET A 1 -6.16 3.12 19.83
C MET A 1 -6.16 4.58 20.26
N HIS A 2 -5.02 5.09 20.70
CA HIS A 2 -4.90 6.49 21.09
C HIS A 2 -4.51 7.32 19.86
N TRP A 3 -5.29 8.34 19.55
CA TRP A 3 -4.96 9.25 18.45
C TRP A 3 -3.90 10.24 18.91
N PRO A 4 -2.91 10.57 18.07
CA PRO A 4 -1.84 11.46 18.47
C PRO A 4 -2.38 12.85 18.82
N THR A 5 -1.88 13.40 19.92
CA THR A 5 -2.13 14.77 20.33
C THR A 5 -1.28 15.75 19.49
N ARG A 6 -1.48 17.06 19.69
CA ARG A 6 -0.60 18.07 19.05
C ARG A 6 0.85 17.92 19.51
N ASN A 7 1.08 17.56 20.77
CA ASN A 7 2.44 17.38 21.30
C ASN A 7 3.09 16.14 20.69
N ASP A 8 2.36 15.02 20.56
CA ASP A 8 2.89 13.80 19.92
C ASP A 8 3.31 14.06 18.46
N LEU A 9 2.57 14.89 17.72
CA LEU A 9 2.93 15.25 16.34
C LEU A 9 4.21 16.11 16.29
N ALA A 10 4.39 17.04 17.25
CA ALA A 10 5.61 17.82 17.36
C ALA A 10 6.80 16.93 17.69
N ASP A 11 6.65 16.03 18.66
CA ASP A 11 7.70 15.08 19.05
C ASP A 11 8.11 14.17 17.88
N LEU A 12 7.14 13.68 17.08
CA LEU A 12 7.42 12.88 15.88
C LEU A 12 8.21 13.68 14.83
N ALA A 13 7.85 14.95 14.63
CA ALA A 13 8.55 15.83 13.69
C ALA A 13 9.96 16.17 14.17
N ASP A 14 10.13 16.56 15.43
CA ASP A 14 11.40 16.98 16.02
C ASP A 14 12.41 15.82 16.10
N THR A 15 11.93 14.60 16.32
CA THR A 15 12.77 13.38 16.33
C THR A 15 13.06 12.82 14.95
N GLY A 16 12.45 13.35 13.89
CA GLY A 16 12.57 12.81 12.53
C GLY A 16 11.93 11.43 12.35
N THR A 17 11.02 11.07 13.25
CA THR A 17 10.31 9.79 13.19
C THR A 17 9.39 9.74 11.97
N THR A 18 9.44 8.62 11.23
CA THR A 18 8.53 8.38 10.10
C THR A 18 7.30 7.63 10.55
N VAL A 19 6.13 8.06 10.11
CA VAL A 19 4.88 7.32 10.26
C VAL A 19 4.64 6.48 9.01
N ALA A 20 4.55 5.16 9.17
CA ALA A 20 4.11 4.24 8.13
C ALA A 20 2.59 4.23 8.07
N HIS A 21 2.02 4.89 7.09
CA HIS A 21 0.57 4.99 6.90
C HIS A 21 0.05 3.78 6.13
N CYS A 22 -0.74 2.92 6.81
CA CYS A 22 -1.26 1.66 6.27
C CYS A 22 -2.80 1.65 6.32
N PRO A 23 -3.48 2.48 5.52
CA PRO A 23 -4.91 2.73 5.69
C PRO A 23 -5.81 1.52 5.43
N THR A 24 -5.47 0.62 4.50
CA THR A 24 -6.32 -0.52 4.14
C THR A 24 -6.51 -1.49 5.29
N VAL A 25 -5.46 -1.82 6.02
CA VAL A 25 -5.55 -2.77 7.14
C VAL A 25 -6.44 -2.26 8.27
N PHE A 26 -6.42 -0.95 8.52
CA PHE A 26 -7.25 -0.33 9.55
C PHE A 26 -8.69 -0.13 9.08
N SER A 27 -8.91 0.34 7.85
CA SER A 27 -10.26 0.54 7.31
C SER A 27 -11.07 -0.76 7.22
N ARG A 28 -10.43 -1.89 6.94
CA ARG A 28 -11.06 -3.22 7.00
C ARG A 28 -11.55 -3.62 8.39
N ARG A 29 -11.05 -2.98 9.43
CA ARG A 29 -11.48 -3.13 10.83
C ARG A 29 -12.48 -2.05 11.26
N GLY A 30 -12.97 -1.23 10.33
CA GLY A 30 -13.84 -0.10 10.62
C GLY A 30 -13.15 1.07 11.31
N ILE A 31 -11.83 1.15 11.22
CA ILE A 31 -11.01 2.20 11.85
C ILE A 31 -10.54 3.16 10.77
N LEU A 32 -10.91 4.43 10.91
CA LEU A 32 -10.33 5.52 10.14
C LEU A 32 -9.05 5.98 10.84
N LEU A 33 -7.93 5.97 10.14
CA LEU A 33 -6.67 6.50 10.67
C LEU A 33 -6.71 8.02 10.80
N GLU A 34 -5.82 8.55 11.62
CA GLU A 34 -5.61 9.99 11.76
C GLU A 34 -5.38 10.65 10.40
N ASP A 35 -5.77 11.90 10.30
CA ASP A 35 -5.65 12.68 9.08
C ASP A 35 -4.20 12.78 8.60
N PHE A 36 -3.96 12.25 7.42
CA PHE A 36 -2.67 12.29 6.73
C PHE A 36 -2.12 13.72 6.61
N ASP A 37 -3.02 14.70 6.38
CA ASP A 37 -2.64 16.10 6.22
C ASP A 37 -2.14 16.71 7.53
N ARG A 38 -2.66 16.30 8.68
CA ARG A 38 -2.16 16.76 9.99
C ARG A 38 -0.72 16.35 10.24
N TYR A 39 -0.35 15.12 9.93
CA TYR A 39 1.05 14.66 10.03
C TYR A 39 1.94 15.46 9.09
N ARG A 40 1.52 15.64 7.84
CA ARG A 40 2.25 16.39 6.84
C ARG A 40 2.42 17.87 7.26
N ALA A 41 1.35 18.50 7.72
CA ALA A 41 1.37 19.89 8.20
C ALA A 41 2.26 20.09 9.44
N ALA A 42 2.39 19.07 10.28
CA ALA A 42 3.31 19.08 11.42
C ALA A 42 4.78 18.80 11.04
N GLY A 43 5.07 18.52 9.77
CA GLY A 43 6.42 18.22 9.30
C GLY A 43 6.88 16.78 9.51
N VAL A 44 5.97 15.88 9.92
CA VAL A 44 6.27 14.45 10.10
C VAL A 44 6.49 13.79 8.73
N ASN A 45 7.56 13.04 8.59
CA ASN A 45 7.76 12.23 7.39
C ASN A 45 6.73 11.10 7.33
N LEU A 46 6.12 10.92 6.15
CA LEU A 46 5.14 9.87 5.92
C LEU A 46 5.65 8.89 4.87
N GLY A 47 5.53 7.61 5.17
CA GLY A 47 5.62 6.52 4.21
C GLY A 47 4.26 5.84 4.05
N VAL A 48 4.03 5.18 2.93
CA VAL A 48 2.85 4.34 2.72
C VAL A 48 3.26 2.88 2.78
N GLY A 49 2.48 2.05 3.47
CA GLY A 49 2.71 0.63 3.58
C GLY A 49 1.41 -0.16 3.62
N THR A 50 1.48 -1.48 3.43
CA THR A 50 0.30 -2.35 3.42
C THR A 50 0.03 -3.03 4.77
N ASP A 51 1.06 -3.27 5.58
CA ASP A 51 1.03 -3.97 6.88
C ASP A 51 0.48 -5.41 6.84
N THR A 52 -0.30 -5.79 5.82
CA THR A 52 -0.95 -7.09 5.74
C THR A 52 -1.14 -7.55 4.29
N PHE A 53 -1.77 -8.71 4.11
CA PHE A 53 -2.10 -9.27 2.81
C PHE A 53 -2.96 -8.31 1.95
N LEU A 54 -3.02 -8.60 0.65
CA LEU A 54 -3.34 -7.71 -0.44
C LEU A 54 -2.21 -6.68 -0.63
N HIS A 55 -1.00 -7.19 -0.90
CA HIS A 55 0.17 -6.35 -1.18
C HIS A 55 0.06 -5.59 -2.51
N ASN A 56 -1.13 -5.07 -2.83
CA ASN A 56 -1.35 -4.17 -3.95
C ASN A 56 -1.03 -2.74 -3.52
N PHE A 57 0.22 -2.36 -3.73
CA PHE A 57 0.72 -1.08 -3.26
C PHE A 57 0.05 0.13 -3.93
N VAL A 58 -0.32 0.02 -5.20
CA VAL A 58 -0.98 1.14 -5.90
C VAL A 58 -2.43 1.32 -5.42
N GLU A 59 -3.11 0.24 -5.07
CA GLU A 59 -4.43 0.31 -4.43
C GLU A 59 -4.35 0.92 -3.04
N GLU A 60 -3.27 0.64 -2.30
CA GLU A 60 -3.01 1.28 -1.01
C GLU A 60 -2.88 2.81 -1.15
N LEU A 61 -2.22 3.30 -2.22
CA LEU A 61 -2.16 4.73 -2.50
C LEU A 61 -3.55 5.36 -2.70
N ARG A 62 -4.44 4.67 -3.42
CA ARG A 62 -5.83 5.10 -3.60
C ARG A 62 -6.57 5.17 -2.27
N THR A 63 -6.46 4.11 -1.47
CA THR A 63 -7.08 4.03 -0.16
C THR A 63 -6.58 5.15 0.74
N ALA A 64 -5.26 5.39 0.78
CA ALA A 64 -4.65 6.49 1.51
C ALA A 64 -5.23 7.85 1.08
N ALA A 65 -5.29 8.11 -0.24
CA ALA A 65 -5.79 9.36 -0.77
C ALA A 65 -7.28 9.61 -0.43
N VAL A 66 -8.11 8.58 -0.53
CA VAL A 66 -9.56 8.68 -0.27
C VAL A 66 -9.83 8.85 1.22
N LEU A 67 -9.24 8.00 2.05
CA LEU A 67 -9.48 8.04 3.49
C LEU A 67 -8.90 9.29 4.15
N ALA A 68 -7.76 9.80 3.66
CA ALA A 68 -7.21 11.07 4.13
C ALA A 68 -8.19 12.25 3.91
N ARG A 69 -8.86 12.30 2.78
CA ARG A 69 -9.88 13.32 2.49
C ARG A 69 -11.12 13.17 3.36
N ILE A 70 -11.53 11.93 3.63
CA ILE A 70 -12.65 11.64 4.53
C ILE A 70 -12.30 12.07 5.96
N ALA A 71 -11.10 11.73 6.44
CA ALA A 71 -10.62 12.11 7.76
C ALA A 71 -10.54 13.64 7.94
N ALA A 72 -10.07 14.34 6.92
CA ALA A 72 -9.99 15.80 6.90
C ALA A 72 -11.34 16.51 6.70
N GLY A 73 -12.38 15.79 6.24
CA GLY A 73 -13.64 16.40 5.81
C GLY A 73 -13.48 17.37 4.64
N ASN A 74 -12.41 17.22 3.85
CA ASN A 74 -12.02 18.17 2.80
C ASN A 74 -11.45 17.42 1.58
N ALA A 75 -12.09 17.56 0.43
CA ALA A 75 -11.67 16.93 -0.82
C ALA A 75 -10.31 17.43 -1.37
N HIS A 76 -9.83 18.55 -0.86
CA HIS A 76 -8.56 19.19 -1.30
C HIS A 76 -7.42 19.04 -0.30
N ALA A 77 -7.64 18.45 0.87
CA ALA A 77 -6.64 18.32 1.93
C ALA A 77 -5.37 17.56 1.46
N VAL A 78 -5.57 16.53 0.63
CA VAL A 78 -4.48 15.67 0.15
C VAL A 78 -4.60 15.46 -1.36
N THR A 79 -3.50 15.67 -2.08
CA THR A 79 -3.41 15.46 -3.53
C THR A 79 -2.80 14.09 -3.86
N ALA A 80 -2.93 13.65 -5.12
CA ALA A 80 -2.24 12.46 -5.61
C ALA A 80 -0.70 12.59 -5.48
N ALA A 81 -0.18 13.80 -5.66
CA ALA A 81 1.25 14.09 -5.53
C ALA A 81 1.75 13.92 -4.09
N ASP A 82 0.97 14.33 -3.08
CA ASP A 82 1.34 14.15 -1.67
C ASP A 82 1.46 12.67 -1.32
N ILE A 83 0.48 11.87 -1.73
CA ILE A 83 0.49 10.40 -1.53
C ILE A 83 1.63 9.75 -2.30
N PHE A 84 1.84 10.13 -3.55
CA PHE A 84 2.93 9.59 -4.36
C PHE A 84 4.31 9.93 -3.77
N THR A 85 4.47 11.13 -3.24
CA THR A 85 5.70 11.54 -2.54
C THR A 85 5.93 10.71 -1.29
N ALA A 86 4.89 10.45 -0.49
CA ALA A 86 4.99 9.57 0.69
C ALA A 86 5.37 8.13 0.29
N ALA A 87 4.83 7.64 -0.82
CA ALA A 87 5.11 6.30 -1.35
C ALA A 87 6.53 6.14 -1.93
N THR A 88 7.20 7.21 -2.29
CA THR A 88 8.51 7.21 -2.93
C THR A 88 9.57 7.84 -2.05
N ILE A 89 9.65 9.15 -2.03
CA ILE A 89 10.62 9.92 -1.23
C ILE A 89 10.43 9.70 0.28
N GLY A 90 9.17 9.65 0.74
CA GLY A 90 8.85 9.40 2.14
C GLY A 90 9.31 8.01 2.59
N GLY A 91 9.09 6.98 1.78
CA GLY A 91 9.59 5.64 2.04
C GLY A 91 11.12 5.56 2.04
N ALA A 92 11.80 6.25 1.12
CA ALA A 92 13.25 6.32 1.08
C ALA A 92 13.83 6.97 2.35
N ARG A 93 13.22 8.06 2.80
CA ARG A 93 13.59 8.74 4.06
C ARG A 93 13.38 7.85 5.28
N ALA A 94 12.29 7.07 5.31
CA ALA A 94 12.04 6.09 6.37
C ALA A 94 13.16 5.06 6.52
N LEU A 95 13.80 4.70 5.41
CA LEU A 95 14.94 3.79 5.36
C LEU A 95 16.31 4.47 5.57
N GLY A 96 16.34 5.78 5.78
CA GLY A 96 17.57 6.55 5.86
C GLY A 96 18.35 6.54 4.52
N ARG A 97 17.66 6.42 3.38
CA ARG A 97 18.25 6.27 2.05
C ARG A 97 17.97 7.50 1.18
N ASP A 98 19.02 8.14 0.72
CA ASP A 98 18.96 9.29 -0.21
C ASP A 98 19.17 8.90 -1.68
N ASP A 99 19.58 7.66 -1.91
CA ASP A 99 19.77 7.06 -3.24
C ASP A 99 18.53 6.31 -3.78
N LEU A 100 17.40 6.38 -3.09
CA LEU A 100 16.12 5.79 -3.46
C LEU A 100 14.98 6.81 -3.63
N GLY A 101 13.84 6.37 -4.15
CA GLY A 101 12.60 7.14 -4.23
C GLY A 101 12.60 8.22 -5.32
N ARG A 102 13.62 8.29 -6.16
CA ARG A 102 13.76 9.29 -7.24
C ARG A 102 14.55 8.76 -8.42
N ILE A 103 14.30 9.31 -9.60
CA ILE A 103 15.09 9.04 -10.80
C ILE A 103 16.02 10.24 -11.01
N THR A 104 17.29 10.09 -10.62
CA THR A 104 18.32 11.13 -10.75
C THR A 104 19.69 10.47 -10.88
N PRO A 105 20.70 11.12 -11.51
CA PRO A 105 22.06 10.58 -11.58
C PRO A 105 22.59 10.25 -10.17
N GLY A 106 23.20 9.07 -10.03
CA GLY A 106 23.71 8.56 -8.75
C GLY A 106 22.71 7.80 -7.89
N ALA A 107 21.40 7.89 -8.15
CA ALA A 107 20.40 7.07 -7.47
C ALA A 107 20.40 5.63 -7.98
N LYS A 108 19.85 4.72 -7.17
CA LYS A 108 19.58 3.34 -7.60
C LYS A 108 18.55 3.34 -8.72
N ALA A 109 18.75 2.41 -9.67
CA ALA A 109 17.83 2.23 -10.79
C ALA A 109 16.61 1.38 -10.34
N ASP A 110 15.85 1.91 -9.38
CA ASP A 110 14.58 1.38 -8.89
C ASP A 110 13.44 2.20 -9.49
N PHE A 111 12.75 1.65 -10.47
CA PHE A 111 11.66 2.37 -11.14
C PHE A 111 10.60 1.45 -11.71
N VAL A 112 9.42 2.01 -11.92
CA VAL A 112 8.26 1.36 -12.50
C VAL A 112 7.90 2.05 -13.81
N MET A 113 7.63 1.27 -14.85
CA MET A 113 7.09 1.77 -16.13
C MET A 113 5.60 1.50 -16.19
N VAL A 114 4.84 2.55 -16.38
CA VAL A 114 3.37 2.53 -16.44
C VAL A 114 2.92 2.77 -17.88
N ASP A 115 1.99 1.96 -18.37
CA ASP A 115 1.38 2.11 -19.69
C ASP A 115 0.33 3.24 -19.65
N ILE A 116 0.73 4.40 -20.13
CA ILE A 116 -0.16 5.56 -20.18
C ILE A 116 -1.26 5.44 -21.25
N ALA A 117 -1.14 4.50 -22.19
CA ALA A 117 -2.17 4.20 -23.18
C ALA A 117 -3.22 3.20 -22.68
N HIS A 118 -3.00 2.60 -21.50
CA HIS A 118 -3.96 1.66 -20.89
C HIS A 118 -5.34 2.32 -20.75
N PRO A 119 -6.46 1.63 -21.09
CA PRO A 119 -7.81 2.22 -21.03
C PRO A 119 -8.16 2.85 -19.68
N ALA A 120 -7.70 2.26 -18.57
CA ALA A 120 -7.93 2.81 -17.23
C ALA A 120 -7.11 4.07 -16.91
N MET A 121 -6.15 4.45 -17.76
CA MET A 121 -5.41 5.72 -17.67
C MET A 121 -6.06 6.83 -18.48
N GLN A 122 -7.07 6.52 -19.31
CA GLN A 122 -7.68 7.46 -20.24
C GLN A 122 -8.97 8.10 -19.68
N PRO A 123 -9.28 9.34 -20.07
CA PRO A 123 -8.43 10.29 -20.82
C PRO A 123 -7.26 10.77 -19.95
N LEU A 124 -6.06 10.82 -20.53
CA LEU A 124 -4.85 11.18 -19.81
C LEU A 124 -4.69 12.70 -19.73
N TYR A 125 -4.78 13.25 -18.51
CA TYR A 125 -4.47 14.65 -18.23
C TYR A 125 -3.31 14.76 -17.21
N ASP A 126 -3.40 13.99 -16.12
CA ASP A 126 -2.38 13.90 -15.07
C ASP A 126 -2.05 12.42 -14.83
N PRO A 127 -0.86 11.95 -15.24
CA PRO A 127 -0.49 10.54 -15.12
C PRO A 127 -0.50 10.01 -13.68
N VAL A 128 0.00 10.79 -12.72
CA VAL A 128 0.05 10.39 -11.33
C VAL A 128 -1.35 10.26 -10.75
N ARG A 129 -2.20 11.23 -11.04
CA ARG A 129 -3.60 11.21 -10.63
C ARG A 129 -4.36 10.04 -11.23
N SER A 130 -4.18 9.79 -12.53
CA SER A 130 -4.81 8.64 -13.21
C SER A 130 -4.34 7.32 -12.64
N MET A 131 -3.05 7.18 -12.34
CA MET A 131 -2.50 5.98 -11.72
C MET A 131 -3.10 5.74 -10.31
N VAL A 132 -3.11 6.76 -9.46
CA VAL A 132 -3.62 6.63 -8.08
C VAL A 132 -5.11 6.34 -8.05
N TYR A 133 -5.93 7.09 -8.81
CA TYR A 133 -7.38 7.02 -8.67
C TYR A 133 -8.09 6.07 -9.64
N ALA A 134 -7.50 5.74 -10.78
CA ALA A 134 -8.18 5.00 -11.82
C ALA A 134 -7.50 3.67 -12.20
N ALA A 135 -6.26 3.70 -12.69
CA ALA A 135 -5.62 2.54 -13.27
C ALA A 135 -5.17 1.51 -12.23
N GLY A 136 -4.61 2.01 -11.12
CA GLY A 136 -3.98 1.12 -10.15
C GLY A 136 -2.84 0.33 -10.77
N GLU A 137 -2.63 -0.89 -10.32
CA GLU A 137 -1.58 -1.82 -10.77
C GLU A 137 -1.77 -2.31 -12.22
N ARG A 138 -2.97 -2.23 -12.77
CA ARG A 138 -3.30 -2.76 -14.12
C ARG A 138 -2.47 -2.13 -15.22
N ALA A 139 -2.07 -0.88 -15.04
CA ALA A 139 -1.24 -0.17 -16.00
C ALA A 139 0.28 -0.38 -15.78
N VAL A 140 0.69 -1.08 -14.72
CA VAL A 140 2.10 -1.38 -14.47
C VAL A 140 2.58 -2.44 -15.46
N ARG A 141 3.59 -2.09 -16.27
CA ARG A 141 4.14 -2.98 -17.32
C ARG A 141 5.47 -3.59 -16.91
N HIS A 142 6.40 -2.76 -16.43
CA HIS A 142 7.73 -3.22 -16.08
C HIS A 142 8.15 -2.66 -14.73
N VAL A 143 8.91 -3.45 -13.97
CA VAL A 143 9.51 -3.02 -12.70
C VAL A 143 10.98 -3.37 -12.72
N PHE A 144 11.82 -2.43 -12.29
CA PHE A 144 13.25 -2.59 -12.15
C PHE A 144 13.66 -2.32 -10.70
N VAL A 145 14.56 -3.14 -10.18
CA VAL A 145 15.16 -3.02 -8.85
C VAL A 145 16.66 -3.14 -9.00
N GLY A 146 17.39 -2.10 -8.59
CA GLY A 146 18.85 -2.04 -8.77
C GLY A 146 19.29 -2.17 -10.24
N GLY A 147 18.45 -1.75 -11.19
CA GLY A 147 18.68 -1.89 -12.63
C GLY A 147 18.31 -3.26 -13.21
N GLN A 148 17.96 -4.23 -12.38
CA GLN A 148 17.52 -5.55 -12.83
C GLN A 148 16.00 -5.54 -13.07
N GLN A 149 15.57 -5.96 -14.24
CA GLN A 149 14.13 -6.12 -14.53
C GLN A 149 13.56 -7.31 -13.75
N VAL A 150 12.58 -7.06 -12.88
CA VAL A 150 11.94 -8.08 -12.04
C VAL A 150 10.48 -8.35 -12.47
N VAL A 151 9.87 -7.40 -13.21
CA VAL A 151 8.56 -7.58 -13.84
C VAL A 151 8.64 -7.16 -15.31
N ARG A 152 8.09 -7.97 -16.21
CA ARG A 152 7.96 -7.70 -17.64
C ARG A 152 6.54 -7.96 -18.09
N ASP A 153 5.92 -7.00 -18.78
CA ASP A 153 4.55 -7.09 -19.28
C ASP A 153 3.55 -7.54 -18.21
N GLY A 154 3.69 -7.00 -16.99
CA GLY A 154 2.88 -7.33 -15.83
C GLY A 154 3.14 -8.71 -15.22
N LYS A 155 4.14 -9.45 -15.69
CA LYS A 155 4.50 -10.78 -15.17
C LYS A 155 5.81 -10.73 -14.40
N THR A 156 5.83 -11.34 -13.21
CA THR A 156 7.08 -11.50 -12.45
C THR A 156 8.08 -12.39 -13.18
N LEU A 157 9.35 -12.01 -13.10
CA LEU A 157 10.48 -12.80 -13.61
C LEU A 157 11.24 -13.52 -12.48
N ALA A 158 10.91 -13.22 -11.23
CA ALA A 158 11.66 -13.71 -10.08
C ALA A 158 11.31 -15.16 -9.70
N PHE A 159 10.09 -15.61 -10.04
CA PHE A 159 9.61 -16.96 -9.72
C PHE A 159 8.47 -17.38 -10.65
N ASP A 160 8.20 -18.70 -10.69
CA ASP A 160 7.00 -19.23 -11.37
C ASP A 160 5.76 -18.91 -10.54
N TYR A 161 4.92 -18.01 -11.07
CA TYR A 161 3.69 -17.59 -10.41
C TYR A 161 2.68 -18.75 -10.26
N ALA A 162 2.58 -19.66 -11.23
CA ALA A 162 1.64 -20.78 -11.19
C ALA A 162 2.04 -21.78 -10.08
N ASP A 163 3.33 -22.11 -9.98
CA ASP A 163 3.83 -22.97 -8.89
C ASP A 163 3.63 -22.30 -7.53
N ALA A 164 4.00 -21.05 -7.39
CA ALA A 164 3.84 -20.28 -6.14
C ALA A 164 2.37 -20.24 -5.70
N SER A 165 1.43 -20.01 -6.63
CA SER A 165 0.00 -20.00 -6.40
C SER A 165 -0.54 -21.36 -5.95
N ALA A 166 -0.10 -22.44 -6.60
CA ALA A 166 -0.47 -23.81 -6.23
C ALA A 166 0.02 -24.17 -4.82
N ARG A 167 1.26 -23.81 -4.50
CA ARG A 167 1.84 -24.02 -3.16
C ARG A 167 1.10 -23.23 -2.08
N LEU A 168 0.71 -21.97 -2.37
CA LEU A 168 -0.09 -21.16 -1.47
C LEU A 168 -1.45 -21.77 -1.20
N ALA A 169 -2.16 -22.27 -2.24
CA ALA A 169 -3.44 -22.96 -2.10
C ALA A 169 -3.34 -24.24 -1.26
N MET A 170 -2.26 -25.00 -1.41
CA MET A 170 -2.01 -26.16 -0.55
C MET A 170 -1.74 -25.76 0.91
N ALA A 171 -0.97 -24.67 1.12
CA ALA A 171 -0.69 -24.15 2.46
C ALA A 171 -1.97 -23.67 3.15
N GLN A 172 -2.86 -22.99 2.42
CA GLN A 172 -4.17 -22.56 2.91
C GLN A 172 -5.03 -23.75 3.36
N ARG A 173 -5.13 -24.81 2.55
CA ARG A 173 -5.87 -26.02 2.92
C ARG A 173 -5.34 -26.62 4.23
N ARG A 174 -4.02 -26.81 4.34
CA ARG A 174 -3.40 -27.30 5.59
C ARG A 174 -3.63 -26.37 6.78
N ALA A 175 -3.69 -25.08 6.57
CA ALA A 175 -4.00 -24.11 7.64
C ALA A 175 -5.45 -24.28 8.10
N ILE A 176 -6.41 -24.36 7.18
CA ILE A 176 -7.84 -24.56 7.47
C ILE A 176 -8.06 -25.82 8.31
N GLU A 177 -7.42 -26.94 7.96
CA GLU A 177 -7.52 -28.22 8.70
C GLU A 177 -7.01 -28.11 10.15
N LYS A 178 -6.09 -27.18 10.41
CA LYS A 178 -5.50 -27.00 11.75
C LYS A 178 -6.22 -25.96 12.61
N VAL A 179 -7.11 -25.17 12.05
CA VAL A 179 -7.74 -24.02 12.74
C VAL A 179 -8.38 -24.46 14.05
N ALA A 180 -9.25 -25.47 14.04
CA ALA A 180 -9.97 -25.91 15.23
C ALA A 180 -9.03 -26.37 16.38
N ARG A 181 -7.86 -26.91 16.03
CA ARG A 181 -6.85 -27.32 17.01
C ARG A 181 -6.06 -26.14 17.59
N LEU A 182 -5.91 -25.06 16.83
CA LEU A 182 -5.12 -23.89 17.20
C LEU A 182 -5.97 -22.75 17.78
N ASP A 183 -7.26 -22.77 17.53
CA ASP A 183 -8.18 -21.77 18.08
C ASP A 183 -8.43 -22.05 19.56
N TRP A 184 -8.35 -21.03 20.39
CA TRP A 184 -8.52 -21.15 21.86
C TRP A 184 -9.90 -21.68 22.27
N ALA A 185 -10.95 -21.48 21.44
CA ALA A 185 -12.31 -21.97 21.66
C ALA A 185 -12.63 -23.23 20.83
N GLY A 186 -11.66 -23.79 20.10
CA GLY A 186 -11.84 -24.99 19.27
C GLY A 186 -12.72 -24.79 18.04
N ARG A 187 -12.97 -23.53 17.61
CA ARG A 187 -13.85 -23.22 16.49
C ARG A 187 -13.20 -23.61 15.15
N SER A 188 -14.01 -24.12 14.24
CA SER A 188 -13.59 -24.39 12.86
C SER A 188 -13.33 -23.09 12.07
N ALA A 189 -12.63 -23.21 10.95
CA ALA A 189 -12.44 -22.11 10.03
C ALA A 189 -13.77 -21.52 9.51
N ALA A 190 -14.77 -22.37 9.29
CA ALA A 190 -16.10 -21.93 8.84
C ALA A 190 -16.89 -21.16 9.90
N GLU A 191 -16.63 -21.43 11.19
CA GLU A 191 -17.24 -20.69 12.30
C GLU A 191 -16.57 -19.32 12.51
N ILE A 192 -15.23 -19.24 12.31
CA ILE A 192 -14.47 -17.99 12.46
C ILE A 192 -14.66 -17.08 11.24
N MET A 193 -14.64 -17.67 10.03
CA MET A 193 -14.78 -16.97 8.76
C MET A 193 -15.78 -17.73 7.85
N PRO A 194 -17.08 -17.54 8.04
CA PRO A 194 -18.08 -18.21 7.21
C PRO A 194 -17.95 -17.76 5.75
N LEU A 195 -18.24 -18.70 4.83
CA LEU A 195 -18.32 -18.37 3.41
C LEU A 195 -19.45 -17.36 3.16
N THR A 196 -19.23 -16.43 2.20
CA THR A 196 -20.21 -15.42 1.80
C THR A 196 -21.53 -16.05 1.33
N PHE A 197 -21.41 -17.12 0.56
CA PHE A 197 -22.56 -17.95 0.15
C PHE A 197 -22.38 -19.33 0.77
N ARG A 198 -23.38 -19.77 1.54
CA ARG A 198 -23.40 -21.15 2.04
C ARG A 198 -23.74 -22.08 0.87
N SER A 199 -22.95 -23.13 0.67
CA SER A 199 -23.39 -24.27 -0.16
C SER A 199 -24.59 -24.91 0.55
N GLU A 200 -25.73 -25.00 -0.13
CA GLU A 200 -26.89 -25.76 0.31
C GLU A 200 -26.53 -27.24 0.45
#